data_685b6a2dba2b7e4cc1b30f0c8ae4f389
#
_entry.id   685b6a2dba2b7e4cc1b30f0c8ae4f389
#
_cell.length_a   1.000
_cell.length_b   1.000
_cell.length_c   1.000
_cell.angle_alpha   90.00
_cell.angle_beta   90.00
_cell.angle_gamma   90.00
#
_symmetry.space_group_name_H-M   'P 1'
#
loop_
_entity.id
_entity.type
_entity.pdbx_description
1 polymer ?
#
loop_
_entity_poly.entity_id
_entity_poly.type
_entity_poly.pdbx_seq_one_letter_code
_entity_poly.pdbx_strand_id
1 'polypeptide(L)'
;MRAPWAVVCDFDGTATVDDVGDLVSIRFAGRNHWQRAEDDYKTGAFSFGELLKRIFAPITATLEEIAAFARGAAVLRPGFERFVGACREAAVPFVICSAGLDLYIGPVLERLAPELRAHVQVRCNEGRCSPAGLEVAFHGNGAHGGCGSCGFCKRTVVEELRARGHRVAFLGDGSGDRCGAKAADEVFARRRLAEWCAAEGLRHERFETFDDVAARFPR
;
A
#
# COMPACT_ATOMS: atom_id res chain seq x y z
N MET A 1 17.06 -3.83 -26.72
CA MET A 1 17.25 -4.08 -25.26
C MET A 1 15.87 -4.22 -24.65
N ARG A 2 15.68 -5.13 -23.69
CA ARG A 2 14.40 -5.22 -22.94
C ARG A 2 14.28 -4.00 -22.03
N ALA A 3 13.06 -3.45 -21.89
CA ALA A 3 12.81 -2.35 -20.98
C ALA A 3 13.14 -2.75 -19.52
N PRO A 4 13.80 -1.86 -18.74
CA PRO A 4 14.15 -2.15 -17.35
C PRO A 4 12.90 -2.30 -16.48
N TRP A 5 13.00 -3.08 -15.42
CA TRP A 5 11.91 -3.27 -14.49
C TRP A 5 11.80 -2.14 -13.46
N ALA A 6 10.59 -1.93 -12.96
CA ALA A 6 10.29 -1.20 -11.72
C ALA A 6 9.27 -1.99 -10.90
N VAL A 7 9.27 -1.80 -9.60
CA VAL A 7 8.34 -2.44 -8.66
C VAL A 7 7.39 -1.39 -8.07
N VAL A 8 6.10 -1.66 -8.11
CA VAL A 8 5.07 -0.95 -7.35
C VAL A 8 4.46 -1.92 -6.35
N CYS A 9 4.62 -1.63 -5.08
CA CYS A 9 4.21 -2.50 -3.98
C CYS A 9 3.22 -1.77 -3.07
N ASP A 10 2.08 -2.37 -2.82
CA ASP A 10 1.19 -1.94 -1.75
C ASP A 10 1.85 -2.11 -0.38
N PHE A 11 1.36 -1.37 0.63
CA PHE A 11 1.93 -1.40 1.98
C PHE A 11 1.15 -2.31 2.92
N ASP A 12 -0.09 -1.95 3.22
CA ASP A 12 -0.92 -2.60 4.23
C ASP A 12 -1.38 -4.00 3.78
N GLY A 13 -1.01 -5.05 4.54
CA GLY A 13 -1.29 -6.43 4.15
C GLY A 13 -0.40 -6.97 3.02
N THR A 14 0.44 -6.15 2.39
CA THR A 14 1.37 -6.52 1.31
C THR A 14 2.84 -6.45 1.77
N ALA A 15 3.42 -5.25 1.90
CA ALA A 15 4.76 -5.06 2.47
C ALA A 15 4.79 -5.43 3.96
N THR A 16 3.69 -5.21 4.66
CA THR A 16 3.45 -5.66 6.03
C THR A 16 2.59 -6.93 6.06
N VAL A 17 2.65 -7.66 7.17
CA VAL A 17 1.83 -8.87 7.40
C VAL A 17 0.37 -8.49 7.61
N ASP A 18 0.13 -7.51 8.48
CA ASP A 18 -1.19 -6.98 8.82
C ASP A 18 -1.42 -5.62 8.18
N ASP A 19 -2.68 -5.17 8.14
CA ASP A 19 -3.04 -3.81 7.80
C ASP A 19 -2.70 -2.90 8.97
N VAL A 20 -1.68 -2.04 8.81
CA VAL A 20 -1.20 -1.14 9.86
C VAL A 20 -2.18 0.00 10.10
N GLY A 21 -2.89 0.46 9.06
CA GLY A 21 -3.95 1.45 9.17
C GLY A 21 -5.09 0.96 10.05
N ASP A 22 -5.50 -0.30 9.87
CA ASP A 22 -6.48 -0.96 10.74
C ASP A 22 -6.00 -1.05 12.19
N LEU A 23 -4.74 -1.47 12.39
CA LEU A 23 -4.15 -1.54 13.74
C LEU A 23 -4.14 -0.18 14.43
N VAL A 24 -3.78 0.90 13.72
CA VAL A 24 -3.80 2.27 14.22
C VAL A 24 -5.23 2.70 14.57
N SER A 25 -6.20 2.47 13.68
CA SER A 25 -7.61 2.80 13.94
C SER A 25 -8.16 2.04 15.15
N ILE A 26 -7.92 0.74 15.23
CA ILE A 26 -8.36 -0.09 16.37
C ILE A 26 -7.73 0.38 17.68
N ARG A 27 -6.45 0.76 17.67
CA ARG A 27 -5.72 1.20 18.87
C ARG A 27 -6.23 2.53 19.39
N PHE A 28 -6.48 3.50 18.52
CA PHE A 28 -6.72 4.88 18.92
C PHE A 28 -8.18 5.34 18.77
N ALA A 29 -8.98 4.75 17.88
CA ALA A 29 -10.41 5.01 17.73
C ALA A 29 -11.29 3.90 18.32
N GLY A 30 -10.72 2.73 18.59
CA GLY A 30 -11.41 1.58 19.19
C GLY A 30 -11.98 0.59 18.19
N ARG A 31 -11.89 -0.71 18.55
CA ARG A 31 -12.32 -1.84 17.70
C ARG A 31 -13.78 -1.72 17.25
N ASN A 32 -14.68 -1.33 18.13
CA ASN A 32 -16.11 -1.25 17.80
C ASN A 32 -16.40 -0.12 16.79
N HIS A 33 -15.62 0.96 16.81
CA HIS A 33 -15.73 2.04 15.83
C HIS A 33 -15.26 1.58 14.46
N TRP A 34 -14.05 1.01 14.40
CA TRP A 34 -13.46 0.43 13.20
C TRP A 34 -14.41 -0.62 12.58
N GLN A 35 -14.91 -1.57 13.38
CA GLN A 35 -15.78 -2.65 12.91
C GLN A 35 -17.06 -2.12 12.26
N ARG A 36 -17.73 -1.13 12.88
CA ARG A 36 -18.95 -0.51 12.31
C ARG A 36 -18.66 0.15 10.97
N ALA A 37 -17.57 0.91 10.86
CA ALA A 37 -17.20 1.56 9.60
C ALA A 37 -16.90 0.53 8.49
N GLU A 38 -16.20 -0.56 8.82
CA GLU A 38 -15.95 -1.67 7.91
C GLU A 38 -17.23 -2.38 7.47
N ASP A 39 -18.15 -2.64 8.38
CA ASP A 39 -19.42 -3.31 8.07
C ASP A 39 -20.28 -2.44 7.17
N ASP A 40 -20.39 -1.14 7.45
CA ASP A 40 -21.09 -0.19 6.58
C ASP A 40 -20.44 -0.10 5.19
N TYR A 41 -19.10 -0.08 5.11
CA TYR A 41 -18.39 -0.10 3.82
C TYR A 41 -18.71 -1.35 3.00
N LYS A 42 -18.77 -2.53 3.62
CA LYS A 42 -19.11 -3.81 2.94
C LYS A 42 -20.52 -3.82 2.34
N THR A 43 -21.44 -3.02 2.88
CA THR A 43 -22.78 -2.85 2.27
C THR A 43 -22.76 -1.98 1.00
N GLY A 44 -21.64 -1.32 0.71
CA GLY A 44 -21.53 -0.37 -0.40
C GLY A 44 -22.08 1.02 -0.09
N ALA A 45 -22.32 1.34 1.19
CA ALA A 45 -22.89 2.63 1.62
C ALA A 45 -22.01 3.83 1.24
N PHE A 46 -20.71 3.64 1.10
CA PHE A 46 -19.76 4.69 0.73
C PHE A 46 -18.48 4.13 0.11
N SER A 47 -17.64 5.02 -0.45
CA SER A 47 -16.38 4.68 -1.09
C SER A 47 -15.29 4.30 -0.07
N PHE A 48 -14.21 3.64 -0.55
CA PHE A 48 -13.05 3.34 0.29
C PHE A 48 -12.37 4.62 0.85
N GLY A 49 -12.33 5.70 0.08
CA GLY A 49 -11.84 6.98 0.57
C GLY A 49 -12.66 7.52 1.74
N GLU A 50 -13.97 7.33 1.72
CA GLU A 50 -14.84 7.72 2.84
C GLU A 50 -14.65 6.79 4.05
N LEU A 51 -14.41 5.50 3.83
CA LEU A 51 -14.02 4.57 4.90
C LEU A 51 -12.77 5.08 5.64
N LEU A 52 -11.71 5.43 4.90
CA LEU A 52 -10.48 5.94 5.50
C LEU A 52 -10.72 7.18 6.36
N LYS A 53 -11.52 8.14 5.87
CA LYS A 53 -11.91 9.31 6.69
C LYS A 53 -12.59 8.88 7.98
N ARG A 54 -13.56 7.97 7.90
CA ARG A 54 -14.36 7.55 9.05
C ARG A 54 -13.55 6.82 10.11
N ILE A 55 -12.69 5.87 9.70
CA ILE A 55 -11.89 5.08 10.65
C ILE A 55 -10.82 5.92 11.36
N PHE A 56 -10.34 7.00 10.72
CA PHE A 56 -9.30 7.85 11.29
C PHE A 56 -9.83 9.09 12.01
N ALA A 57 -10.99 9.63 11.62
CA ALA A 57 -11.52 10.89 12.17
C ALA A 57 -11.57 10.99 13.71
N PRO A 58 -11.89 9.94 14.49
CA PRO A 58 -11.93 10.07 15.95
C PRO A 58 -10.57 10.05 16.64
N ILE A 59 -9.47 9.84 15.88
CA ILE A 59 -8.13 9.70 16.45
C ILE A 59 -7.60 11.06 16.85
N THR A 60 -7.47 11.32 18.16
CA THR A 60 -6.88 12.54 18.72
C THR A 60 -5.44 12.35 19.21
N ALA A 61 -4.86 11.18 18.94
CA ALA A 61 -3.46 10.88 19.27
C ALA A 61 -2.50 11.79 18.46
N THR A 62 -1.37 12.08 19.04
CA THR A 62 -0.31 12.84 18.39
C THR A 62 0.36 12.03 17.29
N LEU A 63 1.03 12.70 16.36
CA LEU A 63 1.87 12.07 15.34
C LEU A 63 2.90 11.12 15.97
N GLU A 64 3.52 11.55 17.09
CA GLU A 64 4.55 10.75 17.77
C GLU A 64 3.99 9.46 18.38
N GLU A 65 2.80 9.52 18.99
CA GLU A 65 2.12 8.34 19.54
C GLU A 65 1.73 7.34 18.45
N ILE A 66 1.20 7.83 17.32
CA ILE A 66 0.84 6.98 16.18
C ILE A 66 2.09 6.35 15.58
N ALA A 67 3.14 7.14 15.34
CA ALA A 67 4.41 6.67 14.79
C ALA A 67 5.07 5.63 15.70
N ALA A 68 5.11 5.87 17.02
CA ALA A 68 5.68 4.94 17.99
C ALA A 68 4.89 3.61 18.01
N PHE A 69 3.55 3.68 18.02
CA PHE A 69 2.71 2.49 17.95
C PHE A 69 2.94 1.71 16.66
N ALA A 70 2.91 2.37 15.50
CA ALA A 70 3.10 1.73 14.20
C ALA A 70 4.47 1.04 14.10
N ARG A 71 5.56 1.70 14.55
CA ARG A 71 6.89 1.08 14.62
C ARG A 71 6.92 -0.21 15.45
N GLY A 72 6.19 -0.25 16.54
CA GLY A 72 6.16 -1.42 17.43
C GLY A 72 5.23 -2.54 16.97
N ALA A 73 4.10 -2.19 16.37
CA ALA A 73 3.04 -3.14 16.00
C ALA A 73 3.22 -3.75 14.60
N ALA A 74 3.77 -2.98 13.63
CA ALA A 74 3.91 -3.45 12.27
C ALA A 74 4.98 -4.54 12.14
N VAL A 75 4.67 -5.59 11.42
CA VAL A 75 5.59 -6.66 11.04
C VAL A 75 5.81 -6.59 9.53
N LEU A 76 7.04 -6.31 9.09
CA LEU A 76 7.40 -6.41 7.68
C LEU A 76 7.30 -7.88 7.23
N ARG A 77 6.76 -8.08 6.04
CA ARG A 77 6.59 -9.43 5.50
C ARG A 77 7.94 -10.10 5.28
N PRO A 78 8.05 -11.41 5.60
CA PRO A 78 9.30 -12.16 5.41
C PRO A 78 9.88 -11.96 4.01
N GLY A 79 11.19 -11.69 3.95
CA GLY A 79 11.91 -11.45 2.70
C GLY A 79 11.84 -10.02 2.16
N PHE A 80 11.01 -9.11 2.72
CA PHE A 80 10.84 -7.73 2.22
C PHE A 80 12.19 -6.98 2.09
N GLU A 81 12.97 -6.93 3.16
CA GLU A 81 14.26 -6.23 3.17
C GLU A 81 15.24 -6.80 2.14
N ARG A 82 15.32 -8.15 2.04
CA ARG A 82 16.16 -8.81 1.04
C ARG A 82 15.75 -8.48 -0.39
N PHE A 83 14.44 -8.46 -0.66
CA PHE A 83 13.92 -8.14 -1.98
C PHE A 83 14.19 -6.68 -2.35
N VAL A 84 13.98 -5.73 -1.43
CA VAL A 84 14.36 -4.32 -1.62
C VAL A 84 15.87 -4.18 -1.86
N GLY A 85 16.69 -4.92 -1.12
CA GLY A 85 18.14 -4.97 -1.31
C GLY A 85 18.54 -5.44 -2.71
N ALA A 86 17.92 -6.52 -3.18
CA ALA A 86 18.15 -7.05 -4.54
C ALA A 86 17.70 -6.04 -5.61
N CYS A 87 16.57 -5.37 -5.41
CA CYS A 87 16.12 -4.29 -6.30
C CYS A 87 17.14 -3.14 -6.36
N ARG A 88 17.68 -2.73 -5.21
CA ARG A 88 18.70 -1.68 -5.13
C ARG A 88 19.98 -2.07 -5.87
N GLU A 89 20.47 -3.27 -5.67
CA GLU A 89 21.68 -3.78 -6.34
C GLU A 89 21.52 -3.87 -7.86
N ALA A 90 20.31 -4.22 -8.31
CA ALA A 90 19.95 -4.29 -9.72
C ALA A 90 19.50 -2.95 -10.32
N ALA A 91 19.55 -1.83 -9.55
CA ALA A 91 19.04 -0.52 -9.93
C ALA A 91 17.57 -0.54 -10.39
N VAL A 92 16.75 -1.43 -9.83
CA VAL A 92 15.30 -1.53 -10.09
C VAL A 92 14.57 -0.56 -9.15
N PRO A 93 13.88 0.47 -9.64
CA PRO A 93 13.09 1.38 -8.81
C PRO A 93 12.07 0.61 -7.98
N PHE A 94 11.96 0.94 -6.69
CA PHE A 94 11.01 0.34 -5.77
C PHE A 94 10.11 1.42 -5.16
N VAL A 95 8.81 1.33 -5.44
CA VAL A 95 7.81 2.31 -5.00
C VAL A 95 6.79 1.63 -4.11
N ILE A 96 6.71 2.04 -2.84
CA ILE A 96 5.55 1.77 -1.99
C ILE A 96 4.42 2.71 -2.45
N CYS A 97 3.26 2.13 -2.77
CA CYS A 97 2.10 2.85 -3.27
C CYS A 97 0.87 2.43 -2.45
N SER A 98 0.44 3.26 -1.49
CA SER A 98 -0.57 2.92 -0.51
C SER A 98 -1.69 3.97 -0.43
N ALA A 99 -2.91 3.51 -0.14
CA ALA A 99 -4.01 4.39 0.28
C ALA A 99 -3.92 4.78 1.77
N GLY A 100 -2.98 4.20 2.50
CA GLY A 100 -2.69 4.53 3.90
C GLY A 100 -2.01 5.90 4.08
N LEU A 101 -1.56 6.18 5.30
CA LEU A 101 -1.09 7.50 5.70
C LEU A 101 0.43 7.50 5.97
N ASP A 102 1.06 8.58 5.58
CA ASP A 102 2.49 8.86 5.77
C ASP A 102 2.93 8.74 7.23
N LEU A 103 2.06 9.15 8.16
CA LEU A 103 2.32 9.19 9.60
C LEU A 103 2.54 7.82 10.26
N TYR A 104 2.20 6.71 9.59
CA TYR A 104 2.55 5.37 10.05
C TYR A 104 3.43 4.61 9.05
N ILE A 105 3.29 4.85 7.74
CA ILE A 105 4.10 4.18 6.70
C ILE A 105 5.58 4.57 6.85
N GLY A 106 5.86 5.88 6.92
CA GLY A 106 7.21 6.41 7.10
C GLY A 106 7.93 5.80 8.31
N PRO A 107 7.36 5.92 9.53
CA PRO A 107 7.92 5.35 10.75
C PRO A 107 8.19 3.84 10.71
N VAL A 108 7.36 3.06 10.04
CA VAL A 108 7.62 1.61 9.87
C VAL A 108 8.82 1.37 8.95
N LEU A 109 8.92 2.11 7.84
CA LEU A 109 10.02 1.98 6.89
C LEU A 109 11.35 2.55 7.42
N GLU A 110 11.34 3.45 8.41
CA GLU A 110 12.54 3.91 9.11
C GLU A 110 13.29 2.80 9.85
N ARG A 111 12.67 1.64 10.05
CA ARG A 111 13.32 0.45 10.63
C ARG A 111 14.26 -0.25 9.64
N LEU A 112 14.15 0.04 8.36
CA LEU A 112 15.07 -0.47 7.34
C LEU A 112 16.46 0.13 7.52
N ALA A 113 17.48 -0.59 7.09
CA ALA A 113 18.82 -0.03 6.95
C ALA A 113 18.78 1.25 6.09
N PRO A 114 19.56 2.30 6.42
CA PRO A 114 19.46 3.61 5.78
C PRO A 114 19.53 3.55 4.25
N GLU A 115 20.38 2.69 3.69
CA GLU A 115 20.54 2.52 2.25
C GLU A 115 19.33 1.86 1.58
N LEU A 116 18.61 0.97 2.28
CA LEU A 116 17.37 0.38 1.80
C LEU A 116 16.24 1.40 1.88
N ARG A 117 16.17 2.13 3.00
CA ARG A 117 15.16 3.20 3.18
C ARG A 117 15.28 4.26 2.10
N ALA A 118 16.52 4.68 1.76
CA ALA A 118 16.79 5.66 0.72
C ALA A 118 16.40 5.18 -0.69
N HIS A 119 16.40 3.87 -0.93
CA HIS A 119 16.00 3.28 -2.21
C HIS A 119 14.48 3.20 -2.37
N VAL A 120 13.73 3.08 -1.26
CA VAL A 120 12.26 2.99 -1.29
C VAL A 120 11.63 4.36 -1.45
N GLN A 121 10.94 4.58 -2.56
CA GLN A 121 10.05 5.73 -2.74
C GLN A 121 8.69 5.42 -2.12
N VAL A 122 8.05 6.43 -1.53
CA VAL A 122 6.71 6.28 -0.93
C VAL A 122 5.74 7.23 -1.61
N ARG A 123 4.59 6.69 -2.01
CA ARG A 123 3.44 7.39 -2.56
C ARG A 123 2.23 6.98 -1.73
N CYS A 124 1.72 7.87 -0.89
CA CYS A 124 0.59 7.61 -0.01
C CYS A 124 -0.20 8.90 0.27
N ASN A 125 -1.25 8.79 1.07
CA ASN A 125 -1.98 9.94 1.55
C ASN A 125 -1.28 10.56 2.77
N GLU A 126 -1.68 11.80 3.10
CA GLU A 126 -1.17 12.56 4.24
C GLU A 126 -2.18 12.52 5.39
N GLY A 127 -1.71 12.26 6.60
CA GLY A 127 -2.48 12.37 7.83
C GLY A 127 -2.19 13.67 8.56
N ARG A 128 -3.23 14.39 9.01
CA ARG A 128 -3.08 15.63 9.78
C ARG A 128 -3.71 15.48 11.15
N CYS A 129 -2.87 15.32 12.17
CA CYS A 129 -3.32 15.22 13.55
C CYS A 129 -3.75 16.59 14.09
N SER A 130 -4.90 16.61 14.77
CA SER A 130 -5.40 17.78 15.48
C SER A 130 -6.13 17.37 16.76
N PRO A 131 -6.38 18.29 17.72
CA PRO A 131 -7.21 18.01 18.88
C PRO A 131 -8.66 17.60 18.53
N ALA A 132 -9.16 17.95 17.33
CA ALA A 132 -10.48 17.61 16.85
C ALA A 132 -10.51 16.20 16.19
N GLY A 133 -9.37 15.60 15.91
CA GLY A 133 -9.25 14.31 15.26
C GLY A 133 -8.18 14.29 14.17
N LEU A 134 -8.09 13.17 13.45
CA LEU A 134 -7.15 12.97 12.35
C LEU A 134 -7.87 13.15 11.01
N GLU A 135 -7.39 14.10 10.22
CA GLU A 135 -7.85 14.35 8.86
C GLU A 135 -7.00 13.60 7.83
N VAL A 136 -7.65 13.10 6.78
CA VAL A 136 -6.99 12.45 5.64
C VAL A 136 -6.98 13.39 4.45
N ALA A 137 -5.79 13.81 4.01
CA ALA A 137 -5.60 14.54 2.77
C ALA A 137 -5.21 13.55 1.66
N PHE A 138 -6.08 13.43 0.65
CA PHE A 138 -5.88 12.49 -0.45
C PHE A 138 -4.97 13.08 -1.52
N HIS A 139 -3.88 12.36 -1.80
CA HIS A 139 -2.93 12.66 -2.87
C HIS A 139 -3.07 11.60 -3.96
N GLY A 140 -3.23 11.89 -5.20
CA GLY A 140 -3.25 10.90 -6.28
C GLY A 140 -4.62 10.50 -6.83
N ASN A 141 -5.70 11.17 -6.41
CA ASN A 141 -7.04 10.91 -6.97
C ASN A 141 -7.35 11.68 -8.26
N GLY A 142 -6.42 12.53 -8.75
CA GLY A 142 -6.78 13.61 -9.65
C GLY A 142 -6.43 13.47 -11.12
N ALA A 143 -5.45 12.68 -11.51
CA ALA A 143 -4.86 12.82 -12.85
C ALA A 143 -5.62 12.12 -14.00
N HIS A 144 -6.48 11.14 -13.70
CA HIS A 144 -7.14 10.33 -14.74
C HIS A 144 -8.66 10.23 -14.63
N GLY A 145 -9.33 11.25 -14.05
CA GLY A 145 -10.76 11.13 -13.79
C GLY A 145 -11.04 9.87 -12.97
N GLY A 146 -10.15 9.59 -12.04
CA GLY A 146 -10.11 8.35 -11.27
C GLY A 146 -11.49 8.02 -10.72
N CYS A 147 -11.82 6.78 -10.62
CA CYS A 147 -13.12 6.29 -10.15
C CYS A 147 -13.49 6.79 -8.73
N GLY A 148 -12.66 7.63 -8.10
CA GLY A 148 -12.88 8.19 -6.74
C GLY A 148 -12.99 7.15 -5.63
N SER A 149 -12.84 5.86 -5.99
CA SER A 149 -13.17 4.74 -5.11
C SER A 149 -12.00 4.25 -4.27
N CYS A 150 -10.76 4.47 -4.74
CA CYS A 150 -9.60 3.73 -4.18
C CYS A 150 -8.87 4.47 -3.05
N GLY A 151 -9.27 5.67 -2.65
CA GLY A 151 -8.52 6.49 -1.69
C GLY A 151 -7.15 6.96 -2.19
N PHE A 152 -6.44 6.15 -3.00
CA PHE A 152 -5.22 6.48 -3.73
C PHE A 152 -5.18 5.69 -5.04
N CYS A 153 -4.95 6.38 -6.18
CA CYS A 153 -4.97 5.74 -7.50
C CYS A 153 -3.60 5.10 -7.82
N LYS A 154 -3.44 3.82 -7.50
CA LYS A 154 -2.19 3.06 -7.75
C LYS A 154 -1.88 2.90 -9.24
N ARG A 155 -2.91 2.91 -10.09
CA ARG A 155 -2.76 2.88 -11.55
C ARG A 155 -1.91 4.05 -12.06
N THR A 156 -2.09 5.24 -11.52
CA THR A 156 -1.31 6.44 -11.92
C THR A 156 0.19 6.21 -11.75
N VAL A 157 0.61 5.61 -10.63
CA VAL A 157 2.02 5.32 -10.35
C VAL A 157 2.58 4.30 -11.33
N VAL A 158 1.80 3.26 -11.66
CA VAL A 158 2.19 2.25 -12.67
C VAL A 158 2.36 2.93 -14.04
N GLU A 159 1.40 3.74 -14.47
CA GLU A 159 1.43 4.43 -15.77
C GLU A 159 2.59 5.44 -15.87
N GLU A 160 2.90 6.17 -14.78
CA GLU A 160 4.06 7.06 -14.71
C GLU A 160 5.38 6.31 -14.94
N LEU A 161 5.56 5.15 -14.32
CA LEU A 161 6.77 4.33 -14.49
C LEU A 161 6.86 3.75 -15.90
N ARG A 162 5.73 3.31 -16.46
CA ARG A 162 5.67 2.83 -17.85
C ARG A 162 6.00 3.95 -18.84
N ALA A 163 5.50 5.16 -18.62
CA ALA A 163 5.82 6.32 -19.44
C ALA A 163 7.30 6.70 -19.41
N ARG A 164 8.01 6.34 -18.32
CA ARG A 164 9.47 6.46 -18.20
C ARG A 164 10.24 5.29 -18.83
N GLY A 165 9.56 4.37 -19.48
CA GLY A 165 10.16 3.24 -20.22
C GLY A 165 10.37 1.98 -19.36
N HIS A 166 9.81 1.89 -18.15
CA HIS A 166 9.90 0.68 -17.33
C HIS A 166 8.79 -0.32 -17.66
N ARG A 167 9.09 -1.61 -17.54
CA ARG A 167 8.10 -2.64 -17.27
C ARG A 167 7.81 -2.63 -15.78
N VAL A 168 6.56 -2.80 -15.39
CA VAL A 168 6.15 -2.67 -13.99
C VAL A 168 5.64 -4.00 -13.44
N ALA A 169 6.26 -4.46 -12.36
CA ALA A 169 5.73 -5.50 -11.50
C ALA A 169 4.92 -4.87 -10.37
N PHE A 170 3.65 -5.27 -10.23
CA PHE A 170 2.75 -4.79 -9.19
C PHE A 170 2.54 -5.87 -8.14
N LEU A 171 2.68 -5.50 -6.85
CA LEU A 171 2.47 -6.36 -5.71
C LEU A 171 1.32 -5.82 -4.86
N GLY A 172 0.32 -6.67 -4.55
CA GLY A 172 -0.84 -6.23 -3.76
C GLY A 172 -1.66 -7.37 -3.18
N ASP A 173 -2.64 -7.03 -2.32
CA ASP A 173 -3.49 -8.03 -1.64
C ASP A 173 -4.99 -7.68 -1.64
N GLY A 174 -5.36 -6.43 -1.83
CA GLY A 174 -6.70 -5.91 -1.57
C GLY A 174 -7.48 -5.43 -2.79
N SER A 175 -8.70 -4.94 -2.52
CA SER A 175 -9.58 -4.38 -3.55
C SER A 175 -9.07 -3.05 -4.13
N GLY A 176 -8.32 -2.26 -3.34
CA GLY A 176 -7.68 -1.01 -3.77
C GLY A 176 -6.56 -1.20 -4.79
N ASP A 177 -6.10 -2.45 -4.99
CA ASP A 177 -4.99 -2.82 -5.87
C ASP A 177 -5.41 -3.13 -7.31
N ARG A 178 -6.70 -3.38 -7.53
CA ARG A 178 -7.23 -3.87 -8.82
C ARG A 178 -6.83 -3.01 -10.02
N CYS A 179 -6.92 -1.68 -9.87
CA CYS A 179 -6.58 -0.77 -10.97
C CYS A 179 -5.08 -0.74 -11.25
N GLY A 180 -4.23 -0.83 -10.23
CA GLY A 180 -2.78 -0.97 -10.36
C GLY A 180 -2.40 -2.28 -11.03
N ALA A 181 -2.99 -3.39 -10.57
CA ALA A 181 -2.78 -4.72 -11.15
C ALA A 181 -3.17 -4.78 -12.64
N LYS A 182 -4.33 -4.20 -13.02
CA LYS A 182 -4.73 -4.15 -14.46
C LYS A 182 -3.75 -3.37 -15.35
N ALA A 183 -3.05 -2.39 -14.81
CA ALA A 183 -2.14 -1.54 -15.57
C ALA A 183 -0.70 -2.09 -15.65
N ALA A 184 -0.34 -3.03 -14.79
CA ALA A 184 1.00 -3.59 -14.68
C ALA A 184 1.32 -4.64 -15.75
N ASP A 185 2.62 -4.89 -15.97
CA ASP A 185 3.10 -5.92 -16.91
C ASP A 185 3.19 -7.29 -16.26
N GLU A 186 3.49 -7.34 -14.95
CA GLU A 186 3.45 -8.56 -14.12
C GLU A 186 2.73 -8.26 -12.80
N VAL A 187 1.97 -9.22 -12.31
CA VAL A 187 1.19 -9.08 -11.09
C VAL A 187 1.53 -10.18 -10.11
N PHE A 188 1.95 -9.78 -8.93
CA PHE A 188 2.09 -10.64 -7.76
C PHE A 188 0.94 -10.33 -6.81
N ALA A 189 0.06 -11.28 -6.61
CA ALA A 189 -1.17 -11.07 -5.88
C ALA A 189 -1.34 -12.06 -4.72
N ARG A 190 -1.97 -11.59 -3.66
CA ARG A 190 -2.38 -12.43 -2.53
C ARG A 190 -3.80 -12.11 -2.10
N ARG A 191 -4.34 -12.89 -1.18
CA ARG A 191 -5.68 -12.68 -0.59
C ARG A 191 -6.73 -12.32 -1.66
N ARG A 192 -7.54 -11.28 -1.40
CA ARG A 192 -8.65 -10.83 -2.25
C ARG A 192 -8.22 -10.38 -3.65
N LEU A 193 -7.03 -9.80 -3.78
CA LEU A 193 -6.52 -9.44 -5.11
C LEU A 193 -6.28 -10.69 -5.95
N ALA A 194 -5.69 -11.75 -5.40
CA ALA A 194 -5.44 -12.99 -6.13
C ALA A 194 -6.75 -13.68 -6.55
N GLU A 195 -7.75 -13.70 -5.67
CA GLU A 195 -9.09 -14.22 -5.99
C GLU A 195 -9.75 -13.43 -7.13
N TRP A 196 -9.67 -12.10 -7.03
CA TRP A 196 -10.21 -11.23 -8.06
C TRP A 196 -9.47 -11.35 -9.40
N CYS A 197 -8.13 -11.41 -9.41
CA CYS A 197 -7.36 -11.64 -10.64
C CYS A 197 -7.76 -12.96 -11.32
N ALA A 198 -7.94 -14.02 -10.54
CA ALA A 198 -8.38 -15.31 -11.06
C ALA A 198 -9.78 -15.22 -11.69
N ALA A 199 -10.72 -14.54 -11.04
CA ALA A 199 -12.09 -14.34 -11.54
C ALA A 199 -12.15 -13.50 -12.83
N GLU A 200 -11.26 -12.48 -12.95
CA GLU A 200 -11.16 -11.62 -14.14
C GLU A 200 -10.28 -12.21 -15.27
N GLY A 201 -9.68 -13.38 -15.05
CA GLY A 201 -8.74 -13.97 -16.01
C GLY A 201 -7.42 -13.18 -16.14
N LEU A 202 -7.10 -12.33 -15.17
CA LEU A 202 -5.85 -11.57 -15.15
C LEU A 202 -4.71 -12.47 -14.70
N ARG A 203 -3.69 -12.62 -15.58
CA ARG A 203 -2.50 -13.39 -15.23
C ARG A 203 -1.82 -12.80 -14.00
N HIS A 204 -1.54 -13.64 -13.02
CA HIS A 204 -0.85 -13.24 -11.78
C HIS A 204 -0.10 -14.42 -11.17
N GLU A 205 0.90 -14.12 -10.37
CA GLU A 205 1.62 -15.06 -9.51
C GLU A 205 1.17 -14.88 -8.06
N ARG A 206 0.82 -15.98 -7.39
CA ARG A 206 0.52 -15.93 -5.95
C ARG A 206 1.80 -15.90 -5.14
N PHE A 207 1.82 -15.13 -4.06
CA PHE A 207 2.93 -15.07 -3.12
C PHE A 207 2.45 -14.99 -1.67
N GLU A 208 3.23 -15.52 -0.75
CA GLU A 208 3.05 -15.38 0.69
C GLU A 208 4.20 -14.62 1.33
N THR A 209 5.40 -14.70 0.75
CA THR A 209 6.61 -14.03 1.20
C THR A 209 7.26 -13.29 0.03
N PHE A 210 8.15 -12.35 0.33
CA PHE A 210 8.94 -11.69 -0.72
C PHE A 210 10.01 -12.62 -1.33
N ASP A 211 10.32 -13.73 -0.68
CA ASP A 211 11.18 -14.76 -1.28
C ASP A 211 10.48 -15.46 -2.46
N ASP A 212 9.15 -15.65 -2.38
CA ASP A 212 8.36 -16.15 -3.50
C ASP A 212 8.38 -15.19 -4.69
N VAL A 213 8.31 -13.89 -4.40
CA VAL A 213 8.42 -12.83 -5.42
C VAL A 213 9.81 -12.85 -6.05
N ALA A 214 10.86 -12.87 -5.23
CA ALA A 214 12.25 -12.87 -5.69
C ALA A 214 12.59 -14.07 -6.60
N ALA A 215 12.01 -15.25 -6.28
CA ALA A 215 12.21 -16.48 -7.07
C ALA A 215 11.61 -16.40 -8.48
N ARG A 216 10.57 -15.58 -8.67
CA ARG A 216 9.81 -15.45 -9.93
C ARG A 216 9.94 -14.09 -10.59
N PHE A 217 10.58 -13.14 -9.92
CA PHE A 217 10.78 -11.80 -10.44
C PHE A 217 11.63 -11.86 -11.70
N PRO A 218 11.20 -11.26 -12.82
CA PRO A 218 11.93 -11.31 -14.08
C PRO A 218 13.30 -10.62 -13.96
N ARG A 219 14.36 -11.31 -14.38
CA ARG A 219 15.74 -10.79 -14.42
C ARG A 219 16.06 -10.25 -15.81
#